data_4feebc1491681b0e777ef21d5765a384
#
_entry.id   4feebc1491681b0e777ef21d5765a384
#
_cell.length_a   1.000
_cell.length_b   1.000
_cell.length_c   1.000
_cell.angle_alpha   90.00
_cell.angle_beta   90.00
_cell.angle_gamma   90.00
#
_symmetry.space_group_name_H-M   'P 1'
#
loop_
_entity.id
_entity.type
_entity.pdbx_description
1 polymer ?
#
loop_
_entity_poly.entity_id
_entity_poly.type
_entity_poly.pdbx_seq_one_letter_code
_entity_poly.pdbx_strand_id
1 'polypeptide(L)'
;MLLRTILAATATATAAVTVLLVPATAAHAEPTTTAAASSSTAEATTAEAAAGANPVIVVGGLIGISIAYEPIAARLRADGYRVSIYQLPNLGFGDIRESARALSSYVDQVREATGAAKVDLVTHSEGGLVSRWYVKFLGGAGKVDRYVSLGSPQQGTYVANIINFLGLGSCAGIVACQQMSIGSGFLTDLNAGDDTPGTVRWTTVRTWQDELVRPVDNAALADGASNVLVQAWCPLRIVGHLGLVLDGTTYSVVRQVLAGATIRPNCFAV
;
A
#
# COMPACT_ATOMS: atom_id res chain seq x y z
N MET A 1 28.83 -37.59 40.10
CA MET A 1 29.96 -38.37 39.59
C MET A 1 30.21 -38.02 38.14
N LEU A 2 31.39 -37.43 37.90
CA LEU A 2 32.13 -37.13 36.71
C LEU A 2 31.62 -36.09 35.68
N LEU A 3 32.13 -34.89 35.88
CA LEU A 3 32.42 -33.87 34.87
C LEU A 3 33.35 -34.45 33.79
N ARG A 4 33.09 -34.15 32.51
CA ARG A 4 34.14 -34.13 31.48
C ARG A 4 34.06 -32.82 30.66
N THR A 5 35.05 -32.00 30.96
CA THR A 5 35.43 -30.81 30.24
C THR A 5 36.07 -31.20 28.90
N ILE A 6 35.64 -30.58 27.79
CA ILE A 6 36.36 -30.68 26.52
C ILE A 6 36.80 -29.25 26.15
N LEU A 7 38.11 -29.02 26.18
CA LEU A 7 38.80 -27.87 25.61
C LEU A 7 38.79 -28.01 24.06
N ALA A 8 38.37 -26.97 23.36
CA ALA A 8 38.59 -26.83 21.94
C ALA A 8 39.62 -25.72 21.70
N ALA A 9 40.72 -26.06 21.07
CA ALA A 9 41.82 -25.17 20.72
C ALA A 9 41.43 -24.35 19.46
N THR A 10 41.62 -23.04 19.53
CA THR A 10 41.54 -22.11 18.41
C THR A 10 42.86 -22.01 17.68
N ALA A 11 42.91 -22.40 16.42
CA ALA A 11 44.04 -22.15 15.52
C ALA A 11 43.79 -20.85 14.73
N THR A 12 44.63 -19.83 14.99
CA THR A 12 44.69 -18.62 14.20
C THR A 12 45.59 -18.81 12.98
N ALA A 13 45.06 -18.73 11.78
CA ALA A 13 45.83 -18.68 10.54
C ALA A 13 45.98 -17.20 10.12
N THR A 14 47.20 -16.71 10.16
CA THR A 14 47.62 -15.41 9.59
C THR A 14 47.95 -15.58 8.13
N ALA A 15 47.15 -14.98 7.24
CA ALA A 15 47.47 -14.87 5.82
C ALA A 15 48.19 -13.56 5.53
N ALA A 16 49.45 -13.64 5.06
CA ALA A 16 50.20 -12.51 4.59
C ALA A 16 49.78 -12.14 3.16
N VAL A 17 49.31 -10.91 2.97
CA VAL A 17 49.00 -10.34 1.67
C VAL A 17 50.21 -9.59 1.14
N THR A 18 50.82 -10.10 0.07
CA THR A 18 51.88 -9.43 -0.64
C THR A 18 51.28 -8.46 -1.67
N VAL A 19 51.50 -7.17 -1.48
CA VAL A 19 51.05 -6.13 -2.43
C VAL A 19 52.13 -5.97 -3.50
N LEU A 20 51.84 -6.31 -4.73
CA LEU A 20 52.67 -5.99 -5.91
C LEU A 20 52.28 -4.59 -6.41
N LEU A 21 53.19 -3.65 -6.32
CA LEU A 21 53.07 -2.33 -6.95
C LEU A 21 53.42 -2.46 -8.45
N VAL A 22 52.40 -2.13 -9.29
CA VAL A 22 52.59 -1.90 -10.72
C VAL A 22 52.55 -0.40 -10.98
N PRO A 23 53.53 0.22 -11.68
CA PRO A 23 53.46 1.65 -11.97
C PRO A 23 52.41 1.91 -13.06
N ALA A 24 51.46 2.79 -12.80
CA ALA A 24 50.45 3.26 -13.73
C ALA A 24 51.04 4.39 -14.60
N THR A 25 51.13 4.15 -15.90
CA THR A 25 51.33 5.21 -16.90
C THR A 25 50.06 6.00 -17.07
N ALA A 26 50.12 7.30 -16.82
CA ALA A 26 49.01 8.24 -17.00
C ALA A 26 48.77 8.46 -18.52
N ALA A 27 47.63 8.00 -18.99
CA ALA A 27 47.06 8.48 -20.27
C ALA A 27 45.99 9.55 -19.92
N HIS A 28 46.23 10.77 -20.33
CA HIS A 28 45.25 11.86 -20.30
C HIS A 28 44.16 11.56 -21.33
N ALA A 29 42.93 11.27 -20.83
CA ALA A 29 41.72 11.31 -21.63
C ALA A 29 40.88 12.49 -21.13
N GLU A 30 40.57 13.42 -22.04
CA GLU A 30 39.66 14.53 -21.78
C GLU A 30 38.26 14.02 -21.40
N PRO A 31 37.56 14.68 -20.46
CA PRO A 31 36.20 14.30 -20.13
C PRO A 31 35.23 14.86 -21.15
N THR A 32 34.62 14.03 -21.95
CA THR A 32 33.39 14.34 -22.71
C THR A 32 32.24 14.51 -21.74
N THR A 33 31.94 15.73 -21.38
CA THR A 33 30.73 16.17 -20.67
C THR A 33 29.52 16.09 -21.58
N THR A 34 28.78 14.98 -21.56
CA THR A 34 27.41 14.95 -22.12
C THR A 34 26.63 13.75 -21.55
N ALA A 35 26.21 13.81 -20.26
CA ALA A 35 25.17 12.91 -19.72
C ALA A 35 24.50 13.39 -18.42
N ALA A 36 24.69 14.65 -17.97
CA ALA A 36 24.14 15.10 -16.67
C ALA A 36 22.86 15.97 -16.77
N ALA A 37 22.36 16.27 -17.98
CA ALA A 37 21.23 17.19 -18.14
C ALA A 37 19.84 16.52 -18.14
N SER A 38 19.75 15.20 -18.35
CA SER A 38 18.45 14.52 -18.50
C SER A 38 17.84 14.02 -17.18
N SER A 39 18.64 13.79 -16.16
CA SER A 39 18.14 13.30 -14.85
C SER A 39 17.61 14.44 -13.97
N SER A 40 18.23 15.62 -14.00
CA SER A 40 17.81 16.72 -13.14
C SER A 40 16.47 17.35 -13.54
N THR A 41 16.12 17.34 -14.83
CA THR A 41 14.82 17.83 -15.31
C THR A 41 13.66 16.89 -14.99
N ALA A 42 13.88 15.58 -14.98
CA ALA A 42 12.85 14.61 -14.63
C ALA A 42 12.56 14.58 -13.11
N GLU A 43 13.58 14.73 -12.26
CA GLU A 43 13.41 14.85 -10.82
C GLU A 43 12.78 16.18 -10.40
N ALA A 44 13.16 17.29 -11.04
CA ALA A 44 12.55 18.60 -10.78
C ALA A 44 11.07 18.63 -11.17
N THR A 45 10.69 18.02 -12.31
CA THR A 45 9.28 17.96 -12.74
C THR A 45 8.42 17.05 -11.86
N THR A 46 8.97 15.98 -11.29
CA THR A 46 8.22 15.12 -10.35
C THR A 46 8.01 15.79 -9.01
N ALA A 47 9.01 16.50 -8.47
CA ALA A 47 8.89 17.26 -7.23
C ALA A 47 7.91 18.43 -7.33
N GLU A 48 7.91 19.14 -8.45
CA GLU A 48 6.99 20.26 -8.71
C GLU A 48 5.54 19.79 -8.92
N ALA A 49 5.35 18.66 -9.61
CA ALA A 49 4.02 18.03 -9.74
C ALA A 49 3.43 17.57 -8.39
N ALA A 50 4.27 17.15 -7.45
CA ALA A 50 3.82 16.73 -6.12
C ALA A 50 3.54 17.92 -5.17
N ALA A 51 4.16 19.07 -5.38
CA ALA A 51 3.95 20.26 -4.54
C ALA A 51 2.52 20.83 -4.62
N GLY A 52 1.80 20.60 -5.73
CA GLY A 52 0.38 20.95 -5.90
C GLY A 52 -0.58 19.77 -5.73
N ALA A 53 -0.07 18.57 -5.40
CA ALA A 53 -0.89 17.38 -5.28
C ALA A 53 -1.76 17.39 -4.00
N ASN A 54 -2.87 16.66 -4.05
CA ASN A 54 -3.69 16.42 -2.87
C ASN A 54 -2.88 15.76 -1.74
N PRO A 55 -3.18 16.04 -0.46
CA PRO A 55 -2.64 15.25 0.62
C PRO A 55 -3.11 13.80 0.52
N VAL A 56 -2.22 12.87 0.78
CA VAL A 56 -2.49 11.44 0.74
C VAL A 56 -2.75 10.92 2.15
N ILE A 57 -3.84 10.21 2.33
CA ILE A 57 -4.15 9.49 3.56
C ILE A 57 -3.98 8.00 3.31
N VAL A 58 -3.03 7.38 3.98
CA VAL A 58 -2.87 5.93 3.99
C VAL A 58 -3.79 5.36 5.07
N VAL A 59 -4.77 4.54 4.66
CA VAL A 59 -5.77 3.96 5.56
C VAL A 59 -5.44 2.49 5.80
N GLY A 60 -5.10 2.15 7.03
CA GLY A 60 -4.78 0.77 7.44
C GLY A 60 -5.99 -0.15 7.46
N GLY A 61 -5.74 -1.47 7.54
CA GLY A 61 -6.76 -2.51 7.69
C GLY A 61 -6.88 -3.05 9.11
N LEU A 62 -7.54 -4.20 9.22
CA LEU A 62 -7.73 -4.94 10.49
C LEU A 62 -6.38 -5.22 11.16
N ILE A 63 -6.27 -4.93 12.46
CA ILE A 63 -5.03 -4.95 13.25
C ILE A 63 -3.86 -4.14 12.66
N GLY A 64 -4.13 -3.33 11.66
CA GLY A 64 -3.13 -2.51 10.99
C GLY A 64 -2.68 -1.34 11.86
N ILE A 65 -1.56 -1.50 12.59
CA ILE A 65 -0.93 -0.42 13.34
C ILE A 65 -0.18 0.52 12.40
N SER A 66 -0.14 1.82 12.73
CA SER A 66 0.41 2.87 11.84
C SER A 66 1.82 2.57 11.35
N ILE A 67 2.68 1.99 12.20
CA ILE A 67 4.07 1.68 11.84
C ILE A 67 4.19 0.67 10.69
N ALA A 68 3.21 -0.21 10.51
CA ALA A 68 3.20 -1.17 9.41
C ALA A 68 3.03 -0.50 8.03
N TYR A 69 2.51 0.71 8.01
CA TYR A 69 2.28 1.51 6.79
C TYR A 69 3.36 2.57 6.55
N GLU A 70 4.32 2.74 7.48
CA GLU A 70 5.42 3.69 7.29
C GLU A 70 6.25 3.42 6.02
N PRO A 71 6.53 2.18 5.59
CA PRO A 71 7.29 1.96 4.36
C PRO A 71 6.64 2.60 3.13
N ILE A 72 5.34 2.41 2.91
CA ILE A 72 4.64 3.03 1.77
C ILE A 72 4.51 4.54 1.96
N ALA A 73 4.24 5.01 3.18
CA ALA A 73 4.13 6.43 3.48
C ALA A 73 5.48 7.16 3.29
N ALA A 74 6.59 6.55 3.70
CA ALA A 74 7.93 7.11 3.52
C ALA A 74 8.29 7.25 2.03
N ARG A 75 7.96 6.25 1.20
CA ARG A 75 8.14 6.33 -0.26
C ARG A 75 7.33 7.47 -0.86
N LEU A 76 6.06 7.61 -0.48
CA LEU A 76 5.21 8.70 -0.96
C LEU A 76 5.72 10.08 -0.52
N ARG A 77 6.23 10.20 0.73
CA ARG A 77 6.87 11.44 1.19
C ARG A 77 8.15 11.74 0.41
N ALA A 78 8.95 10.72 0.10
CA ALA A 78 10.15 10.87 -0.74
C ALA A 78 9.81 11.32 -2.16
N ASP A 79 8.65 10.91 -2.69
CA ASP A 79 8.10 11.40 -3.97
C ASP A 79 7.45 12.80 -3.85
N GLY A 80 7.50 13.45 -2.67
CA GLY A 80 7.04 14.84 -2.45
C GLY A 80 5.59 14.98 -1.99
N TYR A 81 4.85 13.89 -1.74
CA TYR A 81 3.48 13.98 -1.24
C TYR A 81 3.42 14.34 0.25
N ARG A 82 2.40 15.10 0.63
CA ARG A 82 2.02 15.27 2.06
C ARG A 82 1.24 14.04 2.50
N VAL A 83 1.81 13.23 3.38
CA VAL A 83 1.24 11.91 3.75
C VAL A 83 0.95 11.82 5.23
N SER A 84 -0.27 11.42 5.57
CA SER A 84 -0.66 10.97 6.89
C SER A 84 -1.11 9.52 6.87
N ILE A 85 -0.94 8.83 7.99
CA ILE A 85 -1.39 7.45 8.18
C ILE A 85 -2.57 7.48 9.13
N TYR A 86 -3.69 6.91 8.71
CA TYR A 86 -4.88 6.77 9.53
C TYR A 86 -5.03 5.31 9.99
N GLN A 87 -4.90 5.11 11.29
CA GLN A 87 -5.17 3.84 11.93
C GLN A 87 -6.64 3.76 12.32
N LEU A 88 -7.29 2.64 11.98
CA LEU A 88 -8.69 2.42 12.31
C LEU A 88 -8.93 2.41 13.82
N PRO A 89 -10.04 2.96 14.31
CA PRO A 89 -10.44 2.86 15.71
C PRO A 89 -10.48 1.40 16.16
N ASN A 90 -10.08 1.13 17.40
CA ASN A 90 -10.04 -0.22 17.95
C ASN A 90 -9.33 -1.25 17.05
N LEU A 91 -8.29 -0.83 16.34
CA LEU A 91 -7.54 -1.66 15.38
C LEU A 91 -8.42 -2.32 14.29
N GLY A 92 -9.57 -1.73 13.96
CA GLY A 92 -10.48 -2.26 12.96
C GLY A 92 -11.41 -3.37 13.46
N PHE A 93 -11.45 -3.71 14.74
CA PHE A 93 -12.35 -4.78 15.24
C PHE A 93 -13.83 -4.36 15.32
N GLY A 94 -14.11 -3.07 15.26
CA GLY A 94 -15.45 -2.51 15.41
C GLY A 94 -16.31 -2.54 14.13
N ASP A 95 -17.40 -1.78 14.15
CA ASP A 95 -18.25 -1.61 12.97
C ASP A 95 -17.54 -0.75 11.92
N ILE A 96 -17.46 -1.25 10.68
CA ILE A 96 -16.85 -0.57 9.54
C ILE A 96 -17.55 0.76 9.25
N ARG A 97 -18.87 0.88 9.49
CA ARG A 97 -19.63 2.12 9.31
C ARG A 97 -19.19 3.19 10.32
N GLU A 98 -18.92 2.80 11.56
CA GLU A 98 -18.42 3.72 12.59
C GLU A 98 -16.98 4.16 12.27
N SER A 99 -16.13 3.21 11.82
CA SER A 99 -14.79 3.52 11.34
C SER A 99 -14.82 4.50 10.17
N ALA A 100 -15.80 4.38 9.28
CA ALA A 100 -16.01 5.31 8.16
C ALA A 100 -16.44 6.72 8.61
N ARG A 101 -17.27 6.84 9.68
CA ARG A 101 -17.59 8.14 10.27
C ARG A 101 -16.36 8.81 10.87
N ALA A 102 -15.54 8.04 11.59
CA ALA A 102 -14.30 8.54 12.15
C ALA A 102 -13.31 8.98 11.04
N LEU A 103 -13.21 8.20 9.95
CA LEU A 103 -12.41 8.59 8.78
C LEU A 103 -12.93 9.87 8.13
N SER A 104 -14.25 10.05 8.02
CA SER A 104 -14.85 11.30 7.50
C SER A 104 -14.36 12.52 8.26
N SER A 105 -14.39 12.46 9.60
CA SER A 105 -13.89 13.55 10.45
C SER A 105 -12.38 13.77 10.27
N TYR A 106 -11.61 12.70 10.13
CA TYR A 106 -10.15 12.79 9.89
C TYR A 106 -9.83 13.43 8.55
N VAL A 107 -10.55 13.07 7.48
CA VAL A 107 -10.42 13.70 6.16
C VAL A 107 -10.67 15.20 6.25
N ASP A 108 -11.68 15.62 6.97
CA ASP A 108 -11.99 17.07 7.14
C ASP A 108 -10.85 17.79 7.89
N GLN A 109 -10.30 17.19 8.95
CA GLN A 109 -9.12 17.72 9.64
C GLN A 109 -7.90 17.86 8.72
N VAL A 110 -7.61 16.84 7.88
CA VAL A 110 -6.48 16.90 6.93
C VAL A 110 -6.69 17.99 5.90
N ARG A 111 -7.92 18.14 5.37
CA ARG A 111 -8.25 19.18 4.41
C ARG A 111 -8.12 20.58 5.02
N GLU A 112 -8.60 20.78 6.23
CA GLU A 112 -8.48 22.04 6.96
C GLU A 112 -7.01 22.38 7.23
N ALA A 113 -6.24 21.44 7.76
CA ALA A 113 -4.83 21.64 8.09
C ALA A 113 -3.95 21.92 6.84
N THR A 114 -4.36 21.44 5.68
CA THR A 114 -3.57 21.57 4.43
C THR A 114 -4.11 22.61 3.47
N GLY A 115 -5.32 23.12 3.70
CA GLY A 115 -6.03 24.01 2.76
C GLY A 115 -6.47 23.30 1.47
N ALA A 116 -6.39 21.96 1.41
CA ALA A 116 -6.69 21.20 0.21
C ALA A 116 -8.21 21.02 0.02
N ALA A 117 -8.68 21.22 -1.22
CA ALA A 117 -10.09 20.93 -1.55
C ALA A 117 -10.44 19.46 -1.48
N LYS A 118 -9.50 18.59 -1.82
CA LYS A 118 -9.66 17.14 -1.85
C LYS A 118 -8.45 16.42 -1.25
N VAL A 119 -8.62 15.14 -0.93
CA VAL A 119 -7.55 14.22 -0.53
C VAL A 119 -7.48 13.04 -1.51
N ASP A 120 -6.36 12.34 -1.51
CA ASP A 120 -6.22 11.04 -2.14
C ASP A 120 -6.14 9.95 -1.06
N LEU A 121 -6.83 8.83 -1.27
CA LEU A 121 -6.86 7.71 -0.33
C LEU A 121 -6.07 6.54 -0.89
N VAL A 122 -5.06 6.08 -0.15
CA VAL A 122 -4.35 4.80 -0.38
C VAL A 122 -4.72 3.87 0.75
N THR A 123 -5.46 2.82 0.45
CA THR A 123 -6.12 2.00 1.45
C THR A 123 -5.64 0.54 1.38
N HIS A 124 -5.61 -0.14 2.49
CA HIS A 124 -5.24 -1.56 2.55
C HIS A 124 -6.31 -2.38 3.25
N SER A 125 -6.64 -3.54 2.68
CA SER A 125 -7.52 -4.52 3.32
C SER A 125 -8.87 -3.92 3.74
N GLU A 126 -9.31 -4.08 4.99
CA GLU A 126 -10.53 -3.49 5.56
C GLU A 126 -10.60 -1.97 5.34
N GLY A 127 -9.46 -1.27 5.36
CA GLY A 127 -9.42 0.18 5.15
C GLY A 127 -10.04 0.63 3.83
N GLY A 128 -10.05 -0.23 2.83
CA GLY A 128 -10.74 0.03 1.57
C GLY A 128 -12.28 0.02 1.72
N LEU A 129 -12.83 -0.88 2.51
CA LEU A 129 -14.26 -0.91 2.79
C LEU A 129 -14.70 0.31 3.61
N VAL A 130 -13.93 0.66 4.64
CA VAL A 130 -14.12 1.87 5.45
C VAL A 130 -14.14 3.11 4.55
N SER A 131 -13.14 3.24 3.69
CA SER A 131 -13.00 4.38 2.78
C SER A 131 -14.11 4.43 1.73
N ARG A 132 -14.50 3.27 1.18
CA ARG A 132 -15.56 3.19 0.19
C ARG A 132 -16.93 3.52 0.80
N TRP A 133 -17.20 3.06 2.04
CA TRP A 133 -18.40 3.47 2.80
C TRP A 133 -18.43 4.99 3.01
N TYR A 134 -17.32 5.57 3.41
CA TYR A 134 -17.18 7.02 3.56
C TYR A 134 -17.50 7.76 2.25
N VAL A 135 -16.87 7.34 1.15
CA VAL A 135 -17.07 8.01 -0.14
C VAL A 135 -18.52 7.92 -0.60
N LYS A 136 -19.13 6.74 -0.45
CA LYS A 136 -20.47 6.45 -0.98
C LYS A 136 -21.59 7.07 -0.14
N PHE A 137 -21.48 7.01 1.18
CA PHE A 137 -22.63 7.34 2.07
C PHE A 137 -22.41 8.54 2.98
N LEU A 138 -21.18 9.04 3.14
CA LEU A 138 -20.86 10.10 4.07
C LEU A 138 -20.30 11.36 3.41
N GLY A 139 -20.63 11.58 2.14
CA GLY A 139 -20.26 12.78 1.39
C GLY A 139 -18.81 12.84 0.92
N GLY A 140 -18.08 11.71 0.99
CA GLY A 140 -16.69 11.63 0.57
C GLY A 140 -16.47 11.82 -0.94
N ALA A 141 -17.48 11.56 -1.78
CA ALA A 141 -17.39 11.72 -3.24
C ALA A 141 -16.99 13.16 -3.68
N GLY A 142 -17.36 14.17 -2.90
CA GLY A 142 -16.94 15.56 -3.14
C GLY A 142 -15.56 15.92 -2.58
N LYS A 143 -15.00 15.10 -1.68
CA LYS A 143 -13.79 15.38 -0.91
C LYS A 143 -12.59 14.49 -1.27
N VAL A 144 -12.82 13.41 -2.02
CA VAL A 144 -11.80 12.47 -2.49
C VAL A 144 -11.61 12.65 -3.99
N ASP A 145 -10.35 12.68 -4.47
CA ASP A 145 -10.04 12.72 -5.90
C ASP A 145 -9.65 11.33 -6.41
N ARG A 146 -8.78 10.63 -5.68
CA ARG A 146 -8.34 9.28 -6.02
C ARG A 146 -8.53 8.33 -4.86
N TYR A 147 -9.01 7.14 -5.18
CA TYR A 147 -9.11 6.02 -4.28
C TYR A 147 -8.28 4.86 -4.85
N VAL A 148 -7.29 4.41 -4.10
CA VAL A 148 -6.46 3.25 -4.45
C VAL A 148 -6.58 2.22 -3.35
N SER A 149 -7.12 1.05 -3.64
CA SER A 149 -7.23 -0.04 -2.66
C SER A 149 -6.27 -1.19 -2.96
N LEU A 150 -5.58 -1.64 -1.94
CA LEU A 150 -4.61 -2.71 -1.97
C LEU A 150 -5.20 -3.93 -1.23
N GLY A 151 -5.60 -4.97 -1.95
CA GLY A 151 -6.12 -6.20 -1.36
C GLY A 151 -7.38 -6.01 -0.50
N SER A 152 -8.27 -5.07 -0.83
CA SER A 152 -9.49 -4.85 -0.06
C SER A 152 -10.58 -5.83 -0.48
N PRO A 153 -11.30 -6.47 0.46
CA PRO A 153 -12.36 -7.44 0.16
C PRO A 153 -13.66 -6.75 -0.27
N GLN A 154 -13.65 -6.10 -1.45
CA GLN A 154 -14.75 -5.28 -1.95
C GLN A 154 -16.08 -6.04 -2.05
N GLN A 155 -16.01 -7.33 -2.42
CA GLN A 155 -17.15 -8.24 -2.49
C GLN A 155 -17.12 -9.28 -1.35
N GLY A 156 -16.29 -9.03 -0.33
CA GLY A 156 -16.10 -9.92 0.83
C GLY A 156 -15.05 -11.01 0.63
N THR A 157 -14.83 -11.75 1.70
CA THR A 157 -13.93 -12.90 1.72
C THR A 157 -14.53 -14.04 2.54
N TYR A 158 -13.94 -15.23 2.46
CA TYR A 158 -14.37 -16.34 3.30
C TYR A 158 -14.02 -16.08 4.77
N VAL A 159 -14.98 -16.27 5.67
CA VAL A 159 -14.80 -16.12 7.13
C VAL A 159 -13.58 -16.88 7.62
N ALA A 160 -13.37 -18.12 7.13
CA ALA A 160 -12.24 -18.95 7.51
C ALA A 160 -10.89 -18.29 7.33
N ASN A 161 -10.73 -17.49 6.27
CA ASN A 161 -9.47 -16.78 6.01
C ASN A 161 -9.21 -15.69 7.06
N ILE A 162 -10.25 -14.93 7.44
CA ILE A 162 -10.13 -13.89 8.47
C ILE A 162 -9.84 -14.54 9.83
N ILE A 163 -10.55 -15.61 10.17
CA ILE A 163 -10.38 -16.36 11.43
C ILE A 163 -8.97 -16.92 11.52
N ASN A 164 -8.47 -17.55 10.46
CA ASN A 164 -7.12 -18.10 10.41
C ASN A 164 -6.06 -17.01 10.56
N PHE A 165 -6.25 -15.87 9.90
CA PHE A 165 -5.34 -14.72 10.00
C PHE A 165 -5.27 -14.16 11.43
N LEU A 166 -6.41 -14.07 12.09
CA LEU A 166 -6.49 -13.59 13.47
C LEU A 166 -6.05 -14.64 14.51
N GLY A 167 -5.84 -15.90 14.11
CA GLY A 167 -5.58 -17.00 15.04
C GLY A 167 -6.76 -17.31 15.97
N LEU A 168 -7.98 -17.04 15.52
CA LEU A 168 -9.21 -17.18 16.30
C LEU A 168 -10.01 -18.41 15.85
N GLY A 169 -10.86 -18.92 16.73
CA GLY A 169 -11.78 -20.02 16.39
C GLY A 169 -13.05 -19.56 15.66
N SER A 170 -13.40 -18.27 15.72
CA SER A 170 -14.60 -17.71 15.10
C SER A 170 -14.53 -16.17 15.02
N CYS A 171 -15.43 -15.54 14.23
CA CYS A 171 -15.66 -14.09 14.23
C CYS A 171 -16.45 -13.57 15.44
N ALA A 172 -16.73 -14.40 16.46
CA ALA A 172 -17.57 -14.01 17.58
C ALA A 172 -17.01 -12.76 18.29
N GLY A 173 -17.84 -11.72 18.39
CA GLY A 173 -17.46 -10.44 19.00
C GLY A 173 -16.63 -9.50 18.12
N ILE A 174 -16.24 -9.89 16.89
CA ILE A 174 -15.52 -9.03 15.95
C ILE A 174 -16.46 -8.65 14.82
N VAL A 175 -17.04 -7.45 14.93
CA VAL A 175 -18.06 -6.97 13.98
C VAL A 175 -17.49 -6.83 12.57
N ALA A 176 -16.31 -6.25 12.41
CA ALA A 176 -15.67 -6.11 11.11
C ALA A 176 -15.43 -7.45 10.40
N CYS A 177 -15.05 -8.50 11.15
CA CYS A 177 -14.90 -9.86 10.60
C CYS A 177 -16.21 -10.36 9.99
N GLN A 178 -17.34 -10.16 10.67
CA GLN A 178 -18.66 -10.52 10.15
C GLN A 178 -19.05 -9.67 8.93
N GLN A 179 -18.74 -8.38 8.97
CA GLN A 179 -19.06 -7.44 7.89
C GLN A 179 -18.23 -7.71 6.62
N MET A 180 -16.97 -8.15 6.74
CA MET A 180 -16.13 -8.53 5.60
C MET A 180 -16.48 -9.89 5.00
N SER A 181 -17.37 -10.65 5.63
CA SER A 181 -17.77 -11.99 5.14
C SER A 181 -18.64 -11.88 3.89
N ILE A 182 -18.41 -12.76 2.91
CA ILE A 182 -19.25 -12.87 1.71
C ILE A 182 -20.71 -13.01 2.11
N GLY A 183 -21.58 -12.20 1.49
CA GLY A 183 -23.01 -12.23 1.74
C GLY A 183 -23.47 -11.51 3.02
N SER A 184 -22.57 -10.79 3.70
CA SER A 184 -22.97 -9.96 4.84
C SER A 184 -23.93 -8.84 4.44
N GLY A 185 -24.84 -8.46 5.34
CA GLY A 185 -25.72 -7.31 5.12
C GLY A 185 -24.95 -6.01 4.88
N PHE A 186 -23.78 -5.83 5.51
CA PHE A 186 -22.91 -4.70 5.25
C PHE A 186 -22.47 -4.62 3.78
N LEU A 187 -21.98 -5.73 3.22
CA LEU A 187 -21.54 -5.78 1.82
C LEU A 187 -22.71 -5.66 0.85
N THR A 188 -23.87 -6.21 1.20
CA THR A 188 -25.10 -6.03 0.42
C THR A 188 -25.45 -4.54 0.29
N ASP A 189 -25.41 -3.80 1.41
CA ASP A 189 -25.66 -2.36 1.42
C ASP A 189 -24.58 -1.59 0.64
N LEU A 190 -23.30 -1.93 0.87
CA LEU A 190 -22.16 -1.24 0.25
C LEU A 190 -22.14 -1.43 -1.27
N ASN A 191 -22.49 -2.61 -1.75
CA ASN A 191 -22.43 -2.98 -3.17
C ASN A 191 -23.75 -2.71 -3.92
N ALA A 192 -24.77 -2.20 -3.24
CA ALA A 192 -26.03 -1.84 -3.90
C ALA A 192 -25.85 -0.62 -4.84
N GLY A 193 -26.22 -0.75 -6.11
CA GLY A 193 -26.12 0.31 -7.12
C GLY A 193 -24.67 0.57 -7.55
N ASP A 194 -24.32 1.83 -7.84
CA ASP A 194 -22.99 2.23 -8.34
C ASP A 194 -21.86 1.92 -7.33
N ASP A 195 -20.91 1.11 -7.76
CA ASP A 195 -19.74 0.72 -6.96
C ASP A 195 -18.73 1.84 -6.83
N THR A 196 -18.73 2.79 -7.78
CA THR A 196 -17.70 3.82 -7.94
C THR A 196 -18.31 5.21 -8.08
N PRO A 197 -19.10 5.66 -7.10
CA PRO A 197 -19.89 6.88 -7.21
C PRO A 197 -19.06 8.14 -7.36
N GLY A 198 -19.61 9.11 -8.09
CA GLY A 198 -19.06 10.45 -8.22
C GLY A 198 -17.94 10.57 -9.25
N THR A 199 -17.09 11.58 -9.07
CA THR A 199 -15.94 11.86 -9.97
C THR A 199 -14.63 11.29 -9.43
N VAL A 200 -14.68 10.44 -8.41
CA VAL A 200 -13.51 9.80 -7.83
C VAL A 200 -12.89 8.84 -8.83
N ARG A 201 -11.57 8.86 -8.92
CA ARG A 201 -10.82 7.90 -9.76
C ARG A 201 -10.51 6.66 -8.94
N TRP A 202 -11.23 5.58 -9.25
CA TRP A 202 -11.17 4.34 -8.50
C TRP A 202 -10.15 3.38 -9.10
N THR A 203 -9.26 2.87 -8.25
CA THR A 203 -8.28 1.86 -8.62
C THR A 203 -8.23 0.79 -7.55
N THR A 204 -8.22 -0.48 -7.96
CA THR A 204 -7.96 -1.61 -7.07
C THR A 204 -6.69 -2.34 -7.50
N VAL A 205 -5.91 -2.80 -6.53
CA VAL A 205 -4.74 -3.65 -6.77
C VAL A 205 -4.93 -4.94 -5.99
N ARG A 206 -4.82 -6.07 -6.68
CA ARG A 206 -4.95 -7.41 -6.11
C ARG A 206 -3.84 -8.33 -6.59
N THR A 207 -3.64 -9.42 -5.89
CA THR A 207 -2.60 -10.41 -6.19
C THR A 207 -3.16 -11.82 -6.13
N TRP A 208 -2.66 -12.71 -6.99
CA TRP A 208 -3.05 -14.14 -6.95
C TRP A 208 -2.63 -14.83 -5.65
N GLN A 209 -1.58 -14.33 -5.00
CA GLN A 209 -1.10 -14.88 -3.74
C GLN A 209 -1.77 -14.27 -2.50
N ASP A 210 -2.85 -13.50 -2.68
CA ASP A 210 -3.61 -12.99 -1.53
C ASP A 210 -4.17 -14.18 -0.72
N GLU A 211 -3.71 -14.32 0.51
CA GLU A 211 -4.11 -15.40 1.43
C GLU A 211 -5.35 -15.05 2.24
N LEU A 212 -5.72 -13.76 2.28
CA LEU A 212 -6.85 -13.27 3.07
C LEU A 212 -8.10 -13.02 2.22
N VAL A 213 -7.95 -12.36 1.08
CA VAL A 213 -9.10 -12.03 0.22
C VAL A 213 -9.29 -13.13 -0.82
N ARG A 214 -10.28 -13.97 -0.57
CA ARG A 214 -10.65 -15.10 -1.44
C ARG A 214 -12.16 -15.16 -1.64
N PRO A 215 -12.62 -15.35 -2.88
CA PRO A 215 -11.88 -15.35 -4.15
C PRO A 215 -11.09 -14.05 -4.38
N VAL A 216 -9.96 -14.12 -5.09
CA VAL A 216 -9.10 -12.95 -5.36
C VAL A 216 -9.83 -11.85 -6.12
N ASP A 217 -10.75 -12.21 -7.01
CA ASP A 217 -11.53 -11.26 -7.79
C ASP A 217 -12.51 -10.44 -6.93
N ASN A 218 -12.80 -10.88 -5.71
CA ASN A 218 -13.57 -10.10 -4.75
C ASN A 218 -12.88 -8.80 -4.29
N ALA A 219 -11.61 -8.61 -4.64
CA ALA A 219 -10.92 -7.33 -4.43
C ALA A 219 -11.13 -6.32 -5.58
N ALA A 220 -11.82 -6.68 -6.63
CA ALA A 220 -12.15 -5.80 -7.75
C ALA A 220 -13.45 -5.02 -7.48
N LEU A 221 -13.59 -3.88 -8.16
CA LEU A 221 -14.83 -3.09 -8.24
C LEU A 221 -15.39 -3.13 -9.66
N ALA A 222 -16.69 -2.97 -9.78
CA ALA A 222 -17.38 -2.76 -11.08
C ALA A 222 -17.36 -1.27 -11.49
N ASP A 223 -18.24 -0.89 -12.42
CA ASP A 223 -18.62 0.49 -12.74
C ASP A 223 -17.48 1.45 -13.13
N GLY A 224 -16.47 0.93 -13.85
CA GLY A 224 -15.43 1.77 -14.43
C GLY A 224 -14.15 1.92 -13.59
N ALA A 225 -14.01 1.17 -12.49
CA ALA A 225 -12.76 1.12 -11.75
C ALA A 225 -11.59 0.52 -12.56
N SER A 226 -10.40 1.05 -12.37
CA SER A 226 -9.17 0.45 -12.88
C SER A 226 -8.76 -0.72 -11.97
N ASN A 227 -8.96 -1.96 -12.42
CA ASN A 227 -8.66 -3.14 -11.63
C ASN A 227 -7.33 -3.76 -12.04
N VAL A 228 -6.32 -3.67 -11.19
CA VAL A 228 -4.97 -4.17 -11.43
C VAL A 228 -4.77 -5.51 -10.73
N LEU A 229 -4.51 -6.57 -11.49
CA LEU A 229 -4.00 -7.84 -10.97
C LEU A 229 -2.48 -7.84 -11.20
N VAL A 230 -1.69 -7.88 -10.13
CA VAL A 230 -0.23 -7.78 -10.21
C VAL A 230 0.37 -8.78 -11.19
N GLN A 231 -0.06 -10.04 -11.14
CA GLN A 231 0.51 -11.10 -11.96
C GLN A 231 0.02 -11.10 -13.42
N ALA A 232 -1.04 -10.36 -13.73
CA ALA A 232 -1.41 -10.15 -15.14
C ALA A 232 -0.41 -9.27 -15.89
N TRP A 233 0.30 -8.41 -15.17
CA TRP A 233 1.37 -7.55 -15.68
C TRP A 233 2.75 -8.13 -15.41
N CYS A 234 2.96 -8.69 -14.23
CA CYS A 234 4.23 -9.18 -13.72
C CYS A 234 4.09 -10.64 -13.25
N PRO A 235 4.06 -11.62 -14.18
CA PRO A 235 3.70 -13.00 -13.86
C PRO A 235 4.59 -13.67 -12.81
N LEU A 236 5.86 -13.25 -12.71
CA LEU A 236 6.83 -13.80 -11.75
C LEU A 236 6.87 -13.04 -10.42
N ARG A 237 6.06 -11.97 -10.24
CA ARG A 237 6.04 -11.24 -8.98
C ARG A 237 5.32 -12.04 -7.91
N ILE A 238 6.01 -12.25 -6.78
CA ILE A 238 5.45 -12.92 -5.60
C ILE A 238 5.17 -11.86 -4.55
N VAL A 239 3.89 -11.69 -4.22
CA VAL A 239 3.43 -10.74 -3.21
C VAL A 239 2.12 -11.24 -2.63
N GLY A 240 2.07 -11.46 -1.31
CA GLY A 240 0.85 -11.81 -0.56
C GLY A 240 0.11 -10.58 -0.05
N HIS A 241 -0.95 -10.78 0.70
CA HIS A 241 -1.85 -9.72 1.20
C HIS A 241 -1.11 -8.59 1.92
N LEU A 242 -0.35 -8.93 2.97
CA LEU A 242 0.42 -7.95 3.73
C LEU A 242 1.59 -7.38 2.92
N GLY A 243 2.10 -8.13 1.96
CA GLY A 243 3.15 -7.71 1.06
C GLY A 243 2.77 -6.54 0.16
N LEU A 244 1.48 -6.37 -0.16
CA LEU A 244 1.00 -5.31 -1.07
C LEU A 244 1.42 -3.90 -0.63
N VAL A 245 1.53 -3.63 0.67
CA VAL A 245 1.96 -2.32 1.18
C VAL A 245 3.48 -2.13 1.20
N LEU A 246 4.25 -3.19 0.97
CA LEU A 246 5.72 -3.17 0.96
C LEU A 246 6.30 -3.30 -0.46
N ASP A 247 5.55 -3.90 -1.36
CA ASP A 247 5.98 -4.33 -2.68
C ASP A 247 6.22 -3.16 -3.63
N GLY A 248 7.39 -3.15 -4.28
CA GLY A 248 7.76 -2.08 -5.20
C GLY A 248 6.91 -2.01 -6.46
N THR A 249 6.47 -3.17 -7.00
CA THR A 249 5.57 -3.20 -8.16
C THR A 249 4.23 -2.58 -7.80
N THR A 250 3.65 -2.94 -6.65
CA THR A 250 2.42 -2.33 -6.12
C THR A 250 2.61 -0.83 -5.92
N TYR A 251 3.73 -0.42 -5.30
CA TYR A 251 4.05 0.99 -5.14
C TYR A 251 4.13 1.74 -6.47
N SER A 252 4.70 1.13 -7.51
CA SER A 252 4.76 1.74 -8.84
C SER A 252 3.38 2.05 -9.40
N VAL A 253 2.38 1.19 -9.14
CA VAL A 253 0.98 1.44 -9.49
C VAL A 253 0.41 2.61 -8.70
N VAL A 254 0.57 2.60 -7.37
CA VAL A 254 0.09 3.69 -6.49
C VAL A 254 0.62 5.04 -6.96
N ARG A 255 1.94 5.15 -7.20
CA ARG A 255 2.58 6.36 -7.67
C ARG A 255 2.01 6.86 -9.00
N GLN A 256 1.82 5.96 -9.97
CA GLN A 256 1.26 6.30 -11.27
C GLN A 256 -0.19 6.80 -11.16
N VAL A 257 -1.00 6.16 -10.33
CA VAL A 257 -2.37 6.60 -10.08
C VAL A 257 -2.39 7.99 -9.45
N LEU A 258 -1.58 8.23 -8.41
CA LEU A 258 -1.51 9.52 -7.73
C LEU A 258 -0.98 10.63 -8.64
N ALA A 259 -0.11 10.31 -9.59
CA ALA A 259 0.37 11.25 -10.61
C ALA A 259 -0.63 11.46 -11.78
N GLY A 260 -1.74 10.71 -11.81
CA GLY A 260 -2.68 10.75 -12.96
C GLY A 260 -2.11 10.14 -14.23
N ALA A 261 -1.05 9.34 -14.14
CA ALA A 261 -0.39 8.70 -15.26
C ALA A 261 -1.10 7.41 -15.69
N THR A 262 -0.79 6.93 -16.88
CA THR A 262 -1.25 5.62 -17.35
C THR A 262 -0.62 4.52 -16.49
N ILE A 263 -1.46 3.59 -16.01
CA ILE A 263 -1.00 2.47 -15.17
C ILE A 263 -0.19 1.48 -16.03
N ARG A 264 1.08 1.35 -15.70
CA ARG A 264 2.04 0.39 -16.28
C ARG A 264 2.94 -0.12 -15.15
N PRO A 265 2.56 -1.19 -14.46
CA PRO A 265 3.30 -1.69 -13.31
C PRO A 265 4.76 -1.99 -13.65
N ASN A 266 5.71 -1.54 -12.82
CA ASN A 266 7.12 -1.85 -12.98
C ASN A 266 7.43 -3.17 -12.26
N CYS A 267 7.66 -4.23 -13.02
CA CYS A 267 7.89 -5.57 -12.48
C CYS A 267 9.23 -5.72 -11.73
N PHE A 268 10.16 -4.81 -11.93
CA PHE A 268 11.50 -4.83 -11.32
C PHE A 268 11.65 -3.83 -10.17
N ALA A 269 10.58 -3.11 -9.82
CA ALA A 269 10.61 -2.19 -8.70
C ALA A 269 10.82 -2.92 -7.38
N VAL A 270 11.66 -2.36 -6.51
CA VAL A 270 12.03 -2.87 -5.18
C VAL A 270 11.41 -2.01 -4.08
#